data_f7aa73c9f5752b6b828d5fb9314d65b7
#
_entry.id   f7aa73c9f5752b6b828d5fb9314d65b7
#
_cell.length_a   1.000
_cell.length_b   1.000
_cell.length_c   1.000
_cell.angle_alpha   90.00
_cell.angle_beta   90.00
_cell.angle_gamma   90.00
#
_symmetry.space_group_name_H-M   'P 1'
#
loop_
_entity.id
_entity.type
_entity.pdbx_description
1 polymer ?
#
loop_
_entity_poly.entity_id
_entity_poly.type
_entity_poly.pdbx_seq_one_letter_code
_entity_poly.pdbx_strand_id
1 'polypeptide(L)'
;MTKEDINRVLFLNKEILKKYRIKSISLFGSYVRNEQKEESDVDFLVDFEEGVTLFDFVELQDSLSELLAKKVSIVSKRGLSKYIGPYILKEAEPIGEGL
;
A
#
# COMPACT_ATOMS: atom_id res chain seq x y z
N MET A 1 -3.52 -6.91 14.01
CA MET A 1 -4.07 -6.48 12.73
C MET A 1 -3.77 -7.53 11.66
N THR A 2 -4.71 -7.84 10.82
CA THR A 2 -4.58 -8.81 9.73
C THR A 2 -4.73 -8.10 8.39
N LYS A 3 -4.43 -8.81 7.28
CA LYS A 3 -4.64 -8.23 5.95
C LYS A 3 -6.11 -7.92 5.69
N GLU A 4 -7.02 -8.69 6.28
CA GLU A 4 -8.46 -8.44 6.18
C GLU A 4 -8.84 -7.14 6.88
N ASP A 5 -8.23 -6.85 8.04
CA ASP A 5 -8.44 -5.60 8.77
C ASP A 5 -7.96 -4.42 7.93
N ILE A 6 -6.78 -4.54 7.32
CA ILE A 6 -6.22 -3.50 6.46
C ILE A 6 -7.13 -3.24 5.28
N ASN A 7 -7.59 -4.29 4.62
CA ASN A 7 -8.49 -4.17 3.47
C ASN A 7 -9.78 -3.44 3.85
N ARG A 8 -10.35 -3.77 5.01
CA ARG A 8 -11.56 -3.12 5.50
C ARG A 8 -11.36 -1.64 5.76
N VAL A 9 -10.26 -1.29 6.42
CA VAL A 9 -9.95 0.11 6.73
C VAL A 9 -9.79 0.91 5.46
N LEU A 10 -9.07 0.39 4.47
CA LEU A 10 -8.88 1.09 3.20
C LEU A 10 -10.18 1.21 2.41
N PHE A 11 -10.99 0.18 2.40
CA PHE A 11 -12.30 0.23 1.74
C PHE A 11 -13.19 1.32 2.34
N LEU A 12 -13.22 1.41 3.67
CA LEU A 12 -14.01 2.42 4.36
C LEU A 12 -13.48 3.84 4.17
N ASN A 13 -12.22 3.97 3.79
CA ASN A 13 -11.54 5.26 3.61
C ASN A 13 -11.03 5.44 2.18
N LYS A 14 -11.69 4.85 1.21
CA LYS A 14 -11.27 4.86 -0.19
C LYS A 14 -11.10 6.25 -0.79
N GLU A 15 -11.72 7.26 -0.21
CA GLU A 15 -11.59 8.63 -0.66
C GLU A 15 -10.16 9.15 -0.53
N ILE A 16 -9.42 8.68 0.47
CA ILE A 16 -8.01 9.03 0.63
C ILE A 16 -7.23 8.55 -0.59
N LEU A 17 -7.52 7.35 -1.06
CA LEU A 17 -6.83 6.78 -2.21
C LEU A 17 -7.13 7.58 -3.49
N LYS A 18 -8.37 8.02 -3.66
CA LYS A 18 -8.76 8.84 -4.81
C LYS A 18 -8.07 10.20 -4.79
N LYS A 19 -7.92 10.78 -3.60
CA LYS A 19 -7.28 12.09 -3.43
C LYS A 19 -5.84 12.08 -3.96
N TYR A 20 -5.13 10.98 -3.82
CA TYR A 20 -3.72 10.89 -4.19
C TYR A 20 -3.48 10.29 -5.58
N ARG A 21 -4.51 10.21 -6.41
CA ARG A 21 -4.41 9.74 -7.80
C ARG A 21 -3.79 8.34 -7.91
N ILE A 22 -4.35 7.42 -7.15
CA ILE A 22 -3.88 6.04 -7.15
C ILE A 22 -4.68 5.25 -8.18
N LYS A 23 -3.99 4.56 -9.09
CA LYS A 23 -4.61 3.62 -10.02
C LYS A 23 -4.93 2.32 -9.34
N SER A 24 -3.97 1.81 -8.58
CA SER A 24 -4.14 0.56 -7.85
C SER A 24 -3.26 0.54 -6.62
N ILE A 25 -3.67 -0.23 -5.64
CA ILE A 25 -2.90 -0.44 -4.43
C ILE A 25 -2.96 -1.92 -4.07
N SER A 26 -1.82 -2.47 -3.70
CA SER A 26 -1.70 -3.87 -3.30
C SER A 26 -0.91 -3.96 -2.01
N LEU A 27 -1.16 -5.02 -1.27
CA LEU A 27 -0.41 -5.33 -0.05
C LEU A 27 0.63 -6.39 -0.39
N PHE A 28 1.83 -6.25 0.15
CA PHE A 28 2.85 -7.28 0.04
C PHE A 28 3.60 -7.39 1.37
N GLY A 29 4.61 -8.25 1.42
CA GLY A 29 5.41 -8.41 2.62
C GLY A 29 4.77 -9.32 3.66
N SER A 30 5.12 -9.11 4.93
CA SER A 30 4.75 -10.00 6.01
C SER A 30 3.24 -10.18 6.19
N TYR A 31 2.47 -9.13 5.97
CA TYR A 31 1.01 -9.20 6.12
C TYR A 31 0.35 -10.12 5.09
N VAL A 32 0.89 -10.18 3.88
CA VAL A 32 0.38 -11.09 2.85
C VAL A 32 0.73 -12.53 3.18
N ARG A 33 1.93 -12.74 3.69
CA ARG A 33 2.40 -14.08 4.06
C ARG A 33 1.84 -14.58 5.40
N ASN A 34 1.07 -13.73 6.09
CA ASN A 34 0.55 -14.01 7.43
C ASN A 34 1.67 -14.27 8.45
N GLU A 35 2.79 -13.56 8.27
CA GLU A 35 3.96 -13.64 9.14
C GLU A 35 4.17 -12.38 9.96
N GLN A 36 3.18 -11.48 9.95
CA GLN A 36 3.29 -10.20 10.63
C GLN A 36 3.36 -10.36 12.14
N LYS A 37 4.15 -9.45 12.73
CA LYS A 37 4.26 -9.29 14.17
C LYS A 37 3.70 -7.92 14.52
N GLU A 38 3.55 -7.63 15.80
CA GLU A 38 3.03 -6.34 16.25
C GLU A 38 3.85 -5.17 15.71
N GLU A 39 5.16 -5.32 15.64
CA GLU A 39 6.09 -4.30 15.16
C GLU A 39 6.33 -4.33 13.64
N SER A 40 5.69 -5.23 12.91
CA SER A 40 5.87 -5.31 11.47
C SER A 40 5.33 -4.09 10.75
N ASP A 41 6.08 -3.62 9.74
CA ASP A 41 5.61 -2.55 8.87
C ASP A 41 4.54 -3.09 7.92
N VAL A 42 3.63 -2.22 7.52
CA VAL A 42 2.65 -2.54 6.48
C VAL A 42 3.23 -2.06 5.14
N ASP A 43 3.41 -2.99 4.21
CA ASP A 43 4.04 -2.73 2.92
C ASP A 43 3.01 -2.67 1.79
N PHE A 44 2.92 -1.52 1.13
CA PHE A 44 2.02 -1.33 0.00
C PHE A 44 2.79 -1.15 -1.30
N LEU A 45 2.28 -1.77 -2.35
CA LEU A 45 2.71 -1.52 -3.72
C LEU A 45 1.64 -0.64 -4.36
N VAL A 46 2.02 0.55 -4.80
CA VAL A 46 1.09 1.53 -5.35
C VAL A 46 1.43 1.84 -6.80
N ASP A 47 0.42 1.78 -7.67
CA ASP A 47 0.52 2.27 -9.02
C ASP A 47 -0.16 3.64 -9.08
N PHE A 48 0.64 4.68 -9.27
CA PHE A 48 0.15 6.05 -9.32
C PHE A 48 -0.19 6.47 -10.74
N GLU A 49 -1.15 7.37 -10.88
CA GLU A 49 -1.41 8.06 -12.13
C GLU A 49 -0.28 9.05 -12.42
N GLU A 50 -0.20 9.52 -13.66
CA GLU A 50 0.79 10.53 -14.03
C GLU A 50 0.54 11.83 -13.29
N GLY A 51 1.60 12.58 -13.06
CA GLY A 51 1.54 13.88 -12.40
C GLY A 51 1.61 13.85 -10.89
N VAL A 52 1.73 12.67 -10.29
CA VAL A 52 1.92 12.54 -8.85
C VAL A 52 3.33 12.99 -8.47
N THR A 53 3.41 13.88 -7.48
CA THR A 53 4.68 14.43 -7.01
C THR A 53 5.23 13.64 -5.83
N LEU A 54 6.49 13.91 -5.48
CA LEU A 54 7.08 13.33 -4.28
C LEU A 54 6.31 13.74 -3.03
N PHE A 55 5.77 14.95 -2.98
CA PHE A 55 4.95 15.40 -1.87
C PHE A 55 3.71 14.56 -1.72
N ASP A 56 3.03 14.25 -2.82
CA ASP A 56 1.84 13.37 -2.80
C ASP A 56 2.19 12.00 -2.25
N PHE A 57 3.33 11.46 -2.65
CA PHE A 57 3.82 10.16 -2.19
C PHE A 57 4.03 10.16 -0.68
N VAL A 58 4.72 11.17 -0.15
CA VAL A 58 4.99 11.28 1.29
C VAL A 58 3.69 11.49 2.07
N GLU A 59 2.81 12.34 1.58
CA GLU A 59 1.52 12.59 2.24
C GLU A 59 0.67 11.32 2.30
N LEU A 60 0.65 10.55 1.22
CA LEU A 60 -0.08 9.27 1.21
C LEU A 60 0.48 8.32 2.25
N GLN A 61 1.81 8.20 2.31
CA GLN A 61 2.44 7.33 3.28
C GLN A 61 2.09 7.73 4.72
N ASP A 62 2.15 9.03 5.01
CA ASP A 62 1.81 9.55 6.33
C ASP A 62 0.33 9.33 6.65
N SER A 63 -0.55 9.58 5.69
CA SER A 63 -1.99 9.39 5.87
C SER A 63 -2.33 7.93 6.17
N LEU A 64 -1.72 7.01 5.43
CA LEU A 64 -1.94 5.58 5.67
C LEU A 64 -1.38 5.14 7.02
N SER A 65 -0.23 5.68 7.41
CA SER A 65 0.36 5.37 8.72
C SER A 65 -0.53 5.84 9.86
N GLU A 66 -1.11 7.01 9.76
CA GLU A 66 -2.07 7.52 10.74
C GLU A 66 -3.32 6.66 10.78
N LEU A 67 -3.85 6.36 9.60
CA LEU A 67 -5.10 5.62 9.47
C LEU A 67 -5.01 4.22 10.07
N LEU A 68 -3.88 3.55 9.86
CA LEU A 68 -3.65 2.19 10.34
C LEU A 68 -3.01 2.15 11.73
N ALA A 69 -2.55 3.29 12.24
CA ALA A 69 -1.79 3.38 13.49
C ALA A 69 -0.58 2.43 13.48
N LYS A 70 0.07 2.32 12.32
CA LYS A 70 1.25 1.49 12.12
C LYS A 70 2.18 2.16 11.13
N LYS A 71 3.45 1.79 11.19
CA LYS A 71 4.42 2.27 10.22
C LYS A 71 4.09 1.66 8.86
N VAL A 72 3.95 2.52 7.85
CA VAL A 72 3.62 2.14 6.49
C VAL A 72 4.80 2.43 5.59
N SER A 73 5.11 1.49 4.71
CA SER A 73 6.11 1.64 3.67
C SER A 73 5.41 1.52 2.32
N ILE A 74 5.67 2.47 1.43
CA ILE A 74 5.09 2.46 0.09
C ILE A 74 6.19 2.27 -0.94
N VAL A 75 5.94 1.37 -1.88
CA VAL A 75 6.80 1.17 -3.04
C VAL A 75 5.99 1.51 -4.28
N SER A 76 6.53 2.40 -5.12
CA SER A 76 5.90 2.73 -6.39
C SER A 76 6.15 1.61 -7.39
N LYS A 77 5.11 1.16 -8.07
CA LYS A 77 5.21 0.12 -9.09
C LYS A 77 6.21 0.50 -10.18
N ARG A 78 6.27 1.77 -10.54
CA ARG A 78 7.21 2.27 -11.57
C ARG A 78 8.65 2.26 -11.11
N GLY A 79 8.88 2.28 -9.79
CA GLY A 79 10.22 2.29 -9.21
C GLY A 79 10.77 0.91 -8.88
N LEU A 80 10.06 -0.15 -9.23
CA LEU A 80 10.52 -1.51 -8.93
C LEU A 80 11.76 -1.86 -9.74
N SER A 81 12.78 -2.41 -9.05
CA SER A 81 13.96 -2.91 -9.72
C SER A 81 13.63 -4.19 -10.49
N LYS A 82 14.38 -4.45 -11.56
CA LYS A 82 14.18 -5.68 -12.34
C LYS A 82 14.57 -6.94 -11.57
N TYR A 83 15.27 -6.80 -10.47
CA TYR A 83 15.70 -7.95 -9.64
C TYR A 83 14.69 -8.29 -8.57
N ILE A 84 14.20 -7.29 -7.84
CA ILE A 84 13.29 -7.50 -6.72
C ILE A 84 11.82 -7.34 -7.11
N GLY A 85 11.56 -6.56 -8.18
CA GLY A 85 10.21 -6.28 -8.64
C GLY A 85 9.37 -7.52 -8.92
N PRO A 86 9.89 -8.53 -9.68
CA PRO A 86 9.12 -9.74 -9.95
C PRO A 86 8.64 -10.48 -8.69
N TYR A 87 9.46 -10.48 -7.64
CA TYR A 87 9.08 -11.10 -6.37
C TYR A 87 7.95 -10.36 -5.68
N ILE A 88 8.03 -9.03 -5.67
CA ILE A 88 6.99 -8.18 -5.09
C ILE A 88 5.69 -8.33 -5.86
N LEU A 89 5.75 -8.27 -7.20
CA LEU A 89 4.58 -8.39 -8.05
C LEU A 89 3.89 -9.75 -7.91
N LYS A 90 4.66 -10.81 -7.76
CA LYS A 90 4.13 -12.16 -7.58
C LYS A 90 3.42 -12.31 -6.23
N GLU A 91 3.97 -11.69 -5.19
CA GLU A 91 3.44 -11.77 -3.83
C GLU A 91 2.26 -10.83 -3.61
N ALA A 92 2.23 -9.68 -4.28
CA ALA A 92 1.28 -8.62 -4.01
C ALA A 92 -0.17 -9.06 -4.21
N GLU A 93 -1.01 -8.73 -3.24
CA GLU A 93 -2.45 -8.97 -3.30
C GLU A 93 -3.18 -7.63 -3.39
N PRO A 94 -4.08 -7.45 -4.38
CA PRO A 94 -4.88 -6.23 -4.47
C PRO A 94 -5.71 -6.05 -3.21
N ILE A 95 -5.85 -4.81 -2.77
CA ILE A 95 -6.66 -4.46 -1.61
C ILE A 95 -7.58 -3.30 -1.96
N GLY A 96 -8.57 -3.05 -1.10
CA GLY A 96 -9.53 -1.99 -1.34
C GLY A 96 -10.38 -2.27 -2.57
N GLU A 97 -10.79 -3.50 -2.81
CA GLU A 97 -11.64 -3.85 -3.94
C GLU A 97 -12.92 -3.03 -3.94
N GLY A 98 -13.33 -2.58 -5.13
CA GLY A 98 -14.48 -1.71 -5.29
C GLY A 98 -14.12 -0.23 -5.28
N LEU A 99 -12.85 0.07 -5.20
CA LEU A 99 -12.35 1.44 -5.28
C LEU A 99 -12.49 2.01 -6.67
#